data_e00be09ee25e75cb02e09bf26dcd4de8
#
_entry.id   e00be09ee25e75cb02e09bf26dcd4de8
#
_cell.length_a   1.000
_cell.length_b   1.000
_cell.length_c   1.000
_cell.angle_alpha   90.00
_cell.angle_beta   90.00
_cell.angle_gamma   90.00
#
_symmetry.space_group_name_H-M   'P 1'
#
loop_
_entity.id
_entity.type
_entity.pdbx_description
1 polymer ?
#
loop_
_entity_poly.entity_id
_entity_poly.type
_entity_poly.pdbx_seq_one_letter_code
_entity_poly.pdbx_strand_id
1 'polypeptide(L)'
;MKKSIFLLMAAFLLITNACTDQFEEANTNPYEVSDESLQQDFNHVGAYYSSLLGNIFGHQIEENLVAESFADYMATPTPFAGGVNNTTYYIRWNTYWDRIYKDLMAPANQVIKIADEGNYTVFSAWAKLIKIMGVSRLTTYHGPVIYSNYGSTESTIKYDSEADLYNTFFTQLDEIQAVFAANKTYAGMKKFDASYSGDVTKWMKLVNSLRLRLAIRISKAAPALAKTQGEKAIADAAGLITSNSDNMTISLYGGKLYLSVICFEWDDTRMSAGMESFLVGLKDGRIGKYFQPATDAAVYSDHPEFPYKGIRNGASLVAKDDHTSFSKINESFKTITKRNYLDAAEVYFDLAEAALRGWTGAGDAKTNYENGVKASFADWGASGVDSYLADATSKPIDYNDPKSTGSVNDFVSRSTVTVKWNDADSNELKLEKIITQKWLAGFYNPNEPWADFRRTGYPKLPTVYKNDSSSDWGVIPQGEWIKRMPFVNAERTGNTAGIADATTKLGGPDNIATRLWFAPDKANF
;
A
#
# COMPACT_ATOMS: atom_id res chain seq x y z
N MET A 1 33.50 20.25 -77.10
CA MET A 1 33.41 20.53 -75.68
C MET A 1 31.95 20.57 -75.11
N LYS A 2 31.00 21.28 -75.72
CA LYS A 2 29.64 21.35 -75.16
C LYS A 2 28.85 20.03 -75.14
N LYS A 3 29.05 19.12 -76.10
CA LYS A 3 28.40 17.79 -76.16
C LYS A 3 28.93 16.80 -75.13
N SER A 4 30.23 16.92 -74.75
CA SER A 4 30.86 16.04 -73.74
C SER A 4 30.47 16.41 -72.33
N ILE A 5 30.18 17.69 -72.07
CA ILE A 5 29.71 18.17 -70.76
C ILE A 5 28.25 17.72 -70.51
N PHE A 6 27.41 17.68 -71.52
CA PHE A 6 26.01 17.22 -71.44
C PHE A 6 25.93 15.70 -71.17
N LEU A 7 26.85 14.89 -71.77
CA LEU A 7 26.92 13.47 -71.51
C LEU A 7 27.45 13.15 -70.10
N LEU A 8 28.40 13.93 -69.58
CA LEU A 8 28.87 13.81 -68.20
C LEU A 8 27.81 14.25 -67.19
N MET A 9 27.04 15.28 -67.45
CA MET A 9 25.91 15.71 -66.62
C MET A 9 24.76 14.68 -66.61
N ALA A 10 24.44 14.09 -67.78
CA ALA A 10 23.42 13.03 -67.86
C ALA A 10 23.87 11.73 -67.18
N ALA A 11 25.14 11.37 -67.24
CA ALA A 11 25.70 10.22 -66.51
C ALA A 11 25.74 10.47 -64.97
N PHE A 12 25.96 11.70 -64.54
CA PHE A 12 25.93 12.06 -63.10
C PHE A 12 24.51 12.03 -62.54
N LEU A 13 23.48 12.43 -63.29
CA LEU A 13 22.06 12.35 -62.94
C LEU A 13 21.52 10.91 -62.86
N LEU A 14 22.09 9.97 -63.60
CA LEU A 14 21.72 8.55 -63.57
C LEU A 14 22.34 7.79 -62.38
N ILE A 15 23.47 8.27 -61.85
CA ILE A 15 24.13 7.66 -60.69
C ILE A 15 23.46 8.06 -59.39
N THR A 16 22.77 9.22 -59.30
CA THR A 16 22.11 9.67 -58.09
C THR A 16 20.77 8.99 -57.82
N ASN A 17 20.17 8.30 -58.78
CA ASN A 17 18.93 7.54 -58.59
C ASN A 17 19.15 6.03 -58.31
N ALA A 18 20.38 5.54 -58.38
CA ALA A 18 20.65 4.10 -58.26
C ALA A 18 20.94 3.62 -56.84
N CYS A 19 21.00 4.53 -55.87
CA CYS A 19 21.39 4.16 -54.49
C CYS A 19 20.26 4.28 -53.44
N THR A 20 19.05 4.68 -53.81
CA THR A 20 17.97 4.91 -52.85
C THR A 20 16.97 3.76 -52.70
N ASP A 21 16.81 2.94 -53.74
CA ASP A 21 15.82 1.83 -53.73
C ASP A 21 16.19 0.67 -52.81
N GLN A 22 17.45 0.51 -52.43
CA GLN A 22 17.87 -0.51 -51.44
C GLN A 22 18.23 0.07 -50.07
N PHE A 23 18.18 1.39 -49.91
CA PHE A 23 18.59 2.03 -48.68
C PHE A 23 17.58 1.76 -47.56
N GLU A 24 16.27 1.75 -47.86
CA GLU A 24 15.23 1.38 -46.91
C GLU A 24 15.33 -0.09 -46.52
N GLU A 25 15.51 -0.99 -47.49
CA GLU A 25 15.62 -2.43 -47.26
C GLU A 25 16.91 -2.79 -46.50
N ALA A 26 18.05 -2.14 -46.79
CA ALA A 26 19.33 -2.35 -46.11
C ALA A 26 19.39 -1.73 -44.71
N ASN A 27 18.60 -0.70 -44.45
CA ASN A 27 18.49 -0.07 -43.12
C ASN A 27 17.29 -0.52 -42.30
N THR A 28 16.39 -1.32 -42.88
CA THR A 28 15.31 -1.95 -42.12
C THR A 28 15.91 -3.13 -41.33
N ASN A 29 15.98 -3.01 -40.04
CA ASN A 29 16.41 -4.11 -39.17
C ASN A 29 15.36 -5.24 -39.26
N PRO A 30 15.68 -6.42 -39.86
CA PRO A 30 14.69 -7.50 -40.00
C PRO A 30 14.24 -8.09 -38.67
N TYR A 31 14.88 -7.68 -37.55
CA TYR A 31 14.52 -8.02 -36.18
C TYR A 31 13.82 -6.87 -35.45
N GLU A 32 13.57 -5.76 -36.15
CA GLU A 32 12.82 -4.64 -35.57
C GLU A 32 11.34 -5.03 -35.46
N VAL A 33 10.79 -4.90 -34.27
CA VAL A 33 9.36 -5.14 -34.06
C VAL A 33 8.61 -3.98 -34.70
N SER A 34 7.93 -4.21 -35.83
CA SER A 34 7.17 -3.17 -36.51
C SER A 34 6.04 -2.64 -35.63
N ASP A 35 5.66 -1.38 -35.82
CA ASP A 35 4.51 -0.77 -35.12
C ASP A 35 3.23 -1.60 -35.29
N GLU A 36 3.05 -2.21 -36.46
CA GLU A 36 1.93 -3.12 -36.74
C GLU A 36 1.98 -4.39 -35.88
N SER A 37 3.19 -4.96 -35.65
CA SER A 37 3.38 -6.12 -34.78
C SER A 37 3.13 -5.75 -33.31
N LEU A 38 3.51 -4.52 -32.89
CA LEU A 38 3.22 -3.99 -31.55
C LEU A 38 1.73 -3.74 -31.33
N GLN A 39 1.00 -3.34 -32.38
CA GLN A 39 -0.45 -3.11 -32.31
C GLN A 39 -1.26 -4.41 -32.27
N GLN A 40 -0.69 -5.53 -32.75
CA GLN A 40 -1.36 -6.83 -32.67
C GLN A 40 -1.67 -7.19 -31.21
N ASP A 41 -2.89 -7.64 -30.95
CA ASP A 41 -3.37 -8.05 -29.64
C ASP A 41 -3.15 -7.00 -28.53
N PHE A 42 -3.14 -5.71 -28.87
CA PHE A 42 -2.94 -4.60 -27.93
C PHE A 42 -1.57 -4.58 -27.20
N ASN A 43 -0.52 -5.21 -27.75
CA ASN A 43 0.79 -5.28 -27.08
C ASN A 43 1.38 -3.89 -26.75
N HIS A 44 1.23 -2.92 -27.69
CA HIS A 44 1.75 -1.55 -27.52
C HIS A 44 1.13 -0.78 -26.34
N VAL A 45 -0.03 -1.19 -25.85
CA VAL A 45 -0.70 -0.58 -24.70
C VAL A 45 -0.78 -1.52 -23.50
N GLY A 46 -0.97 -2.83 -23.74
CA GLY A 46 -1.20 -3.82 -22.68
C GLY A 46 0.06 -4.29 -21.95
N ALA A 47 1.23 -4.30 -22.62
CA ALA A 47 2.45 -4.86 -22.06
C ALA A 47 2.95 -4.15 -20.76
N TYR A 48 2.55 -2.92 -20.53
CA TYR A 48 2.99 -2.13 -19.37
C TYR A 48 2.26 -2.48 -18.06
N TYR A 49 1.06 -3.07 -18.11
CA TYR A 49 0.17 -3.19 -16.93
C TYR A 49 0.74 -4.05 -15.82
N SER A 50 1.46 -5.11 -16.13
CA SER A 50 2.12 -5.95 -15.13
C SER A 50 3.15 -5.16 -14.32
N SER A 51 3.95 -4.30 -14.99
CA SER A 51 4.93 -3.43 -14.35
C SER A 51 4.24 -2.33 -13.53
N LEU A 52 3.19 -1.70 -14.06
CA LEU A 52 2.44 -0.68 -13.34
C LEU A 52 1.89 -1.21 -12.02
N LEU A 53 1.24 -2.38 -12.04
CA LEU A 53 0.72 -3.01 -10.84
C LEU A 53 1.84 -3.40 -9.88
N GLY A 54 2.93 -4.00 -10.35
CA GLY A 54 4.05 -4.44 -9.52
C GLY A 54 4.75 -3.30 -8.78
N ASN A 55 4.72 -2.08 -9.33
CA ASN A 55 5.35 -0.90 -8.72
C ASN A 55 4.49 -0.20 -7.64
N ILE A 56 3.25 -0.66 -7.40
CA ILE A 56 2.42 -0.17 -6.29
C ILE A 56 3.07 -0.49 -4.93
N PHE A 57 3.70 -1.66 -4.82
CA PHE A 57 4.36 -2.10 -3.60
C PHE A 57 5.83 -1.68 -3.56
N GLY A 58 6.31 -1.36 -2.38
CA GLY A 58 7.68 -0.97 -2.13
C GLY A 58 8.58 -2.15 -1.70
N HIS A 59 9.82 -1.82 -1.37
CA HIS A 59 10.86 -2.72 -0.88
C HIS A 59 11.24 -2.40 0.58
N GLN A 60 12.43 -2.81 1.03
CA GLN A 60 12.86 -2.63 2.42
C GLN A 60 12.79 -1.16 2.87
N ILE A 61 13.43 -0.25 2.13
CA ILE A 61 13.54 1.16 2.52
C ILE A 61 12.29 2.00 2.16
N GLU A 62 11.32 1.40 1.52
CA GLU A 62 10.07 2.03 1.08
C GLU A 62 8.87 1.54 1.89
N GLU A 63 8.87 0.28 2.32
CA GLU A 63 7.80 -0.35 3.10
C GLU A 63 8.27 -0.93 4.43
N ASN A 64 9.26 -1.84 4.46
CA ASN A 64 9.63 -2.58 5.68
C ASN A 64 10.14 -1.66 6.80
N LEU A 65 11.09 -0.76 6.48
CA LEU A 65 11.63 0.23 7.42
C LEU A 65 10.77 1.51 7.51
N VAL A 66 9.58 1.52 6.95
CA VAL A 66 8.62 2.63 6.99
C VAL A 66 7.27 2.09 7.48
N ALA A 67 6.33 1.82 6.58
CA ALA A 67 4.96 1.47 6.96
C ALA A 67 4.86 0.16 7.76
N GLU A 68 5.68 -0.87 7.47
CA GLU A 68 5.66 -2.12 8.25
C GLU A 68 6.13 -1.91 9.69
N SER A 69 7.20 -1.11 9.88
CA SER A 69 7.66 -0.76 11.22
C SER A 69 6.67 0.18 11.93
N PHE A 70 6.09 1.14 11.20
CA PHE A 70 5.16 2.12 11.81
C PHE A 70 3.76 1.55 12.06
N ALA A 71 3.35 0.53 11.30
CA ALA A 71 2.16 -0.27 11.59
C ALA A 71 2.42 -1.37 12.63
N ASP A 72 3.64 -1.48 13.11
CA ASP A 72 4.09 -2.44 14.11
C ASP A 72 3.84 -3.91 13.69
N TYR A 73 4.14 -4.24 12.42
CA TYR A 73 4.09 -5.61 11.91
C TYR A 73 5.41 -6.34 12.04
N MET A 74 6.48 -5.69 11.62
CA MET A 74 7.83 -6.22 11.61
C MET A 74 8.77 -5.28 12.34
N ALA A 75 9.82 -5.84 12.92
CA ALA A 75 10.89 -5.09 13.56
C ALA A 75 12.26 -5.66 13.15
N THR A 76 13.28 -4.80 13.16
CA THR A 76 14.63 -5.22 12.82
C THR A 76 15.38 -5.76 14.05
N PRO A 77 16.08 -6.90 13.93
CA PRO A 77 17.04 -7.33 14.95
C PRO A 77 18.37 -6.59 14.86
N THR A 78 18.60 -5.84 13.78
CA THR A 78 19.88 -5.23 13.43
C THR A 78 19.92 -3.77 13.82
N PRO A 79 20.96 -3.29 14.53
CA PRO A 79 21.16 -1.87 14.79
C PRO A 79 21.67 -1.16 13.52
N PHE A 80 20.87 -1.09 12.46
CA PHE A 80 21.22 -0.43 11.20
C PHE A 80 21.71 1.00 11.45
N ALA A 81 22.79 1.36 10.77
CA ALA A 81 23.39 2.70 10.87
C ALA A 81 23.61 3.15 12.33
N GLY A 82 24.11 2.25 13.16
CA GLY A 82 24.34 2.50 14.58
C GLY A 82 23.03 2.53 15.41
N GLY A 83 21.97 1.93 14.89
CA GLY A 83 20.65 1.90 15.53
C GLY A 83 19.90 3.22 15.46
N VAL A 84 20.28 4.13 14.55
CA VAL A 84 19.64 5.45 14.33
C VAL A 84 19.11 5.49 12.91
N ASN A 85 17.81 5.22 12.75
CA ASN A 85 17.16 5.09 11.44
C ASN A 85 15.63 5.26 11.55
N ASN A 86 14.88 4.98 10.47
CA ASN A 86 13.44 5.16 10.42
C ASN A 86 12.69 4.45 11.57
N THR A 87 13.16 3.28 12.01
CA THR A 87 12.51 2.52 13.09
C THR A 87 12.63 3.20 14.46
N THR A 88 13.58 4.13 14.60
CA THR A 88 13.74 5.01 15.76
C THR A 88 13.34 6.46 15.45
N TYR A 89 12.56 6.69 14.38
CA TYR A 89 12.06 7.98 13.91
C TYR A 89 13.12 8.95 13.37
N TYR A 90 14.36 8.50 13.15
CA TYR A 90 15.36 9.25 12.41
C TYR A 90 15.24 8.93 10.92
N ILE A 91 14.76 9.88 10.12
CA ILE A 91 14.46 9.64 8.70
C ILE A 91 15.75 9.55 7.87
N ARG A 92 16.10 8.34 7.47
CA ARG A 92 17.21 8.05 6.53
C ARG A 92 16.72 7.71 5.14
N TRP A 93 15.60 6.98 5.05
CA TRP A 93 15.04 6.48 3.81
C TRP A 93 13.65 7.05 3.60
N ASN A 94 13.46 7.65 2.44
CA ASN A 94 12.20 8.29 2.04
C ASN A 94 12.06 8.21 0.52
N THR A 95 12.06 6.99 -0.05
CA THR A 95 12.19 6.71 -1.48
C THR A 95 10.91 6.23 -2.15
N TYR A 96 9.82 5.99 -1.38
CA TYR A 96 8.55 5.57 -1.96
C TYR A 96 7.96 6.63 -2.91
N TRP A 97 8.25 7.91 -2.67
CA TRP A 97 7.97 9.03 -3.56
C TRP A 97 8.52 8.78 -4.97
N ASP A 98 9.83 8.51 -5.07
CA ASP A 98 10.51 8.32 -6.35
C ASP A 98 9.94 7.12 -7.11
N ARG A 99 9.66 6.01 -6.41
CA ARG A 99 9.04 4.83 -6.99
C ARG A 99 7.69 5.18 -7.62
N ILE A 100 6.80 5.84 -6.90
CA ILE A 100 5.47 6.15 -7.42
C ILE A 100 5.54 7.12 -8.60
N TYR A 101 6.38 8.13 -8.56
CA TYR A 101 6.46 9.07 -9.69
C TYR A 101 7.19 8.50 -10.90
N LYS A 102 8.30 7.83 -10.69
CA LYS A 102 9.16 7.33 -11.76
C LYS A 102 8.62 6.02 -12.35
N ASP A 103 8.26 5.07 -11.50
CA ASP A 103 8.01 3.70 -11.93
C ASP A 103 6.51 3.40 -12.11
N LEU A 104 5.61 4.31 -11.64
CA LEU A 104 4.16 4.17 -11.83
C LEU A 104 3.55 5.36 -12.58
N MET A 105 3.68 6.59 -12.08
CA MET A 105 2.99 7.77 -12.65
C MET A 105 3.45 8.08 -14.07
N ALA A 106 4.76 8.11 -14.33
CA ALA A 106 5.31 8.41 -15.64
C ALA A 106 4.85 7.37 -16.69
N PRO A 107 5.07 6.06 -16.50
CA PRO A 107 4.61 5.07 -17.46
C PRO A 107 3.07 4.99 -17.55
N ALA A 108 2.32 5.18 -16.46
CA ALA A 108 0.86 5.20 -16.51
C ALA A 108 0.33 6.34 -17.38
N ASN A 109 0.89 7.54 -17.26
CA ASN A 109 0.49 8.67 -18.10
C ASN A 109 0.82 8.42 -19.59
N GLN A 110 1.95 7.76 -19.88
CA GLN A 110 2.29 7.38 -21.25
C GLN A 110 1.29 6.35 -21.80
N VAL A 111 0.93 5.34 -21.01
CA VAL A 111 -0.10 4.35 -21.39
C VAL A 111 -1.45 5.01 -21.62
N ILE A 112 -1.87 5.92 -20.73
CA ILE A 112 -3.13 6.68 -20.87
C ILE A 112 -3.12 7.46 -22.19
N LYS A 113 -2.01 8.16 -22.51
CA LYS A 113 -1.87 8.91 -23.74
C LYS A 113 -2.03 7.99 -24.98
N ILE A 114 -1.29 6.89 -25.05
CA ILE A 114 -1.38 5.92 -26.13
C ILE A 114 -2.80 5.34 -26.27
N ALA A 115 -3.42 5.02 -25.13
CA ALA A 115 -4.76 4.46 -25.10
C ALA A 115 -5.83 5.48 -25.57
N ASP A 116 -5.70 6.75 -25.16
CA ASP A 116 -6.63 7.81 -25.57
C ASP A 116 -6.47 8.14 -27.06
N GLU A 117 -5.24 8.24 -27.60
CA GLU A 117 -4.96 8.45 -29.02
C GLU A 117 -5.49 7.31 -29.89
N GLY A 118 -5.41 6.07 -29.39
CA GLY A 118 -5.91 4.87 -30.08
C GLY A 118 -7.39 4.55 -29.83
N ASN A 119 -8.11 5.35 -29.04
CA ASN A 119 -9.48 5.10 -28.60
C ASN A 119 -9.66 3.77 -27.84
N TYR A 120 -8.63 3.30 -27.12
CA TYR A 120 -8.67 2.11 -26.26
C TYR A 120 -9.21 2.47 -24.87
N THR A 121 -10.48 2.84 -24.79
CA THR A 121 -11.11 3.44 -23.59
C THR A 121 -10.99 2.57 -22.35
N VAL A 122 -11.09 1.23 -22.47
CA VAL A 122 -10.96 0.29 -21.35
C VAL A 122 -9.52 0.27 -20.80
N PHE A 123 -8.52 0.30 -21.66
CA PHE A 123 -7.12 0.40 -21.25
C PHE A 123 -6.85 1.73 -20.55
N SER A 124 -7.32 2.86 -21.13
CA SER A 124 -7.18 4.18 -20.47
C SER A 124 -7.79 4.17 -19.07
N ALA A 125 -9.02 3.68 -18.92
CA ALA A 125 -9.70 3.57 -17.63
C ALA A 125 -8.92 2.68 -16.64
N TRP A 126 -8.38 1.56 -17.10
CA TRP A 126 -7.58 0.64 -16.29
C TRP A 126 -6.27 1.30 -15.80
N ALA A 127 -5.55 2.00 -16.68
CA ALA A 127 -4.34 2.73 -16.30
C ALA A 127 -4.63 3.87 -15.29
N LYS A 128 -5.74 4.61 -15.48
CA LYS A 128 -6.22 5.62 -14.51
C LYS A 128 -6.53 5.01 -13.15
N LEU A 129 -7.17 3.84 -13.10
CA LEU A 129 -7.42 3.11 -11.86
C LEU A 129 -6.12 2.74 -11.14
N ILE A 130 -5.14 2.15 -11.85
CA ILE A 130 -3.85 1.76 -11.26
C ILE A 130 -3.11 3.00 -10.74
N LYS A 131 -3.18 4.12 -11.45
CA LYS A 131 -2.63 5.40 -11.01
C LYS A 131 -3.26 5.86 -9.67
N ILE A 132 -4.60 5.79 -9.54
CA ILE A 132 -5.29 6.07 -8.26
C ILE A 132 -4.83 5.11 -7.17
N MET A 133 -4.71 3.81 -7.47
CA MET A 133 -4.25 2.80 -6.51
C MET A 133 -2.88 3.16 -5.91
N GLY A 134 -1.92 3.57 -6.74
CA GLY A 134 -0.58 3.95 -6.28
C GLY A 134 -0.55 5.29 -5.55
N VAL A 135 -1.17 6.33 -6.13
CA VAL A 135 -1.10 7.69 -5.57
C VAL A 135 -1.94 7.82 -4.29
N SER A 136 -3.04 7.09 -4.16
CA SER A 136 -3.80 7.05 -2.90
C SER A 136 -3.01 6.43 -1.73
N ARG A 137 -2.00 5.60 -2.02
CA ARG A 137 -1.02 5.14 -1.02
C ARG A 137 0.02 6.23 -0.74
N LEU A 138 0.58 6.85 -1.78
CA LEU A 138 1.60 7.90 -1.64
C LEU A 138 1.11 9.06 -0.79
N THR A 139 -0.12 9.53 -1.01
CA THR A 139 -0.68 10.63 -0.21
C THR A 139 -0.81 10.27 1.28
N THR A 140 -0.99 8.99 1.63
CA THR A 140 -0.97 8.58 3.05
C THR A 140 0.42 8.66 3.69
N TYR A 141 1.49 8.68 2.91
CA TYR A 141 2.85 8.91 3.41
C TYR A 141 3.14 10.39 3.60
N HIS A 142 2.83 11.21 2.59
CA HIS A 142 3.34 12.58 2.47
C HIS A 142 2.29 13.68 2.66
N GLY A 143 1.00 13.38 2.47
CA GLY A 143 -0.07 14.37 2.41
C GLY A 143 -0.23 14.93 1.00
N PRO A 144 -0.07 16.25 0.77
CA PRO A 144 -0.12 16.85 -0.55
C PRO A 144 0.87 16.19 -1.52
N VAL A 145 0.45 15.95 -2.77
CA VAL A 145 1.25 15.31 -3.82
C VAL A 145 1.02 16.00 -5.16
N ILE A 146 1.93 15.82 -6.12
CA ILE A 146 1.77 16.30 -7.48
C ILE A 146 0.99 15.26 -8.28
N TYR A 147 -0.29 15.51 -8.57
CA TYR A 147 -1.15 14.60 -9.32
C TYR A 147 -1.71 15.27 -10.58
N SER A 148 -2.47 16.34 -10.42
CA SER A 148 -3.09 17.06 -11.54
C SER A 148 -2.07 17.83 -12.38
N ASN A 149 -1.03 18.34 -11.75
CA ASN A 149 0.05 19.09 -12.40
C ASN A 149 1.25 18.20 -12.80
N TYR A 150 1.16 16.90 -12.70
CA TYR A 150 2.26 16.00 -13.07
C TYR A 150 2.55 16.08 -14.57
N GLY A 151 3.81 16.32 -14.92
CA GLY A 151 4.24 16.53 -16.32
C GLY A 151 4.04 17.97 -16.83
N SER A 152 3.66 18.90 -15.97
CA SER A 152 3.63 20.33 -16.31
C SER A 152 5.02 20.85 -16.66
N THR A 153 5.08 21.78 -17.62
CA THR A 153 6.33 22.48 -18.03
C THR A 153 6.51 23.82 -17.30
N GLU A 154 5.64 24.11 -16.33
CA GLU A 154 5.76 25.31 -15.51
C GLU A 154 7.04 25.30 -14.66
N SER A 155 7.59 26.47 -14.39
CA SER A 155 8.78 26.63 -13.54
C SER A 155 8.53 26.27 -12.08
N THR A 156 7.26 26.25 -11.66
CA THR A 156 6.82 25.84 -10.31
C THR A 156 5.74 24.79 -10.46
N ILE A 157 6.03 23.57 -10.04
CA ILE A 157 5.05 22.48 -10.05
C ILE A 157 4.27 22.51 -8.73
N LYS A 158 2.98 22.85 -8.82
CA LYS A 158 2.07 22.91 -7.66
C LYS A 158 1.58 21.52 -7.26
N TYR A 159 1.40 21.35 -5.97
CA TYR A 159 0.85 20.13 -5.37
C TYR A 159 -0.67 20.20 -5.31
N ASP A 160 -1.33 19.05 -5.36
CA ASP A 160 -2.74 18.94 -5.00
C ASP A 160 -2.85 18.83 -3.48
N SER A 161 -3.83 19.50 -2.86
CA SER A 161 -4.17 19.25 -1.48
C SER A 161 -4.78 17.85 -1.33
N GLU A 162 -4.72 17.24 -0.14
CA GLU A 162 -5.38 15.96 0.08
C GLU A 162 -6.89 16.06 -0.22
N ALA A 163 -7.57 17.13 0.18
CA ALA A 163 -8.99 17.33 -0.08
C ALA A 163 -9.32 17.36 -1.57
N ASP A 164 -8.56 18.11 -2.37
CA ASP A 164 -8.74 18.18 -3.82
C ASP A 164 -8.43 16.85 -4.49
N LEU A 165 -7.39 16.17 -4.01
CA LEU A 165 -6.97 14.88 -4.52
C LEU A 165 -8.04 13.81 -4.32
N TYR A 166 -8.66 13.71 -3.12
CA TYR A 166 -9.75 12.77 -2.88
C TYR A 166 -10.99 13.08 -3.73
N ASN A 167 -11.34 14.36 -3.93
CA ASN A 167 -12.41 14.74 -4.86
C ASN A 167 -12.09 14.29 -6.28
N THR A 168 -10.86 14.47 -6.73
CA THR A 168 -10.38 14.03 -8.05
C THR A 168 -10.46 12.51 -8.18
N PHE A 169 -10.02 11.76 -7.17
CA PHE A 169 -10.12 10.31 -7.17
C PHE A 169 -11.57 9.84 -7.30
N PHE A 170 -12.49 10.40 -6.53
CA PHE A 170 -13.91 10.01 -6.60
C PHE A 170 -14.52 10.30 -7.96
N THR A 171 -14.20 11.44 -8.56
CA THR A 171 -14.64 11.79 -9.91
C THR A 171 -14.10 10.80 -10.96
N GLN A 172 -12.80 10.51 -10.90
CA GLN A 172 -12.19 9.56 -11.83
C GLN A 172 -12.71 8.13 -11.62
N LEU A 173 -12.99 7.70 -10.38
CA LEU A 173 -13.61 6.41 -10.12
C LEU A 173 -15.04 6.32 -10.72
N ASP A 174 -15.79 7.44 -10.83
CA ASP A 174 -17.06 7.47 -11.53
C ASP A 174 -16.88 7.24 -13.04
N GLU A 175 -15.93 7.93 -13.64
CA GLU A 175 -15.60 7.79 -15.07
C GLU A 175 -15.16 6.38 -15.41
N ILE A 176 -14.25 5.81 -14.59
CA ILE A 176 -13.74 4.45 -14.75
C ILE A 176 -14.86 3.43 -14.63
N GLN A 177 -15.73 3.56 -13.61
CA GLN A 177 -16.86 2.66 -13.41
C GLN A 177 -17.83 2.70 -14.59
N ALA A 178 -18.10 3.87 -15.15
CA ALA A 178 -18.95 4.02 -16.34
C ALA A 178 -18.36 3.33 -17.57
N VAL A 179 -17.04 3.48 -17.81
CA VAL A 179 -16.36 2.79 -18.91
C VAL A 179 -16.43 1.27 -18.73
N PHE A 180 -16.13 0.74 -17.54
CA PHE A 180 -16.19 -0.69 -17.29
C PHE A 180 -17.62 -1.23 -17.39
N ALA A 181 -18.61 -0.51 -16.88
CA ALA A 181 -20.02 -0.90 -16.97
C ALA A 181 -20.51 -1.02 -18.43
N ALA A 182 -20.03 -0.15 -19.32
CA ALA A 182 -20.32 -0.21 -20.75
C ALA A 182 -19.57 -1.33 -21.49
N ASN A 183 -18.53 -1.93 -20.87
CA ASN A 183 -17.60 -2.85 -21.52
C ASN A 183 -17.41 -4.17 -20.73
N LYS A 184 -18.44 -4.69 -20.06
CA LYS A 184 -18.35 -5.87 -19.16
C LYS A 184 -17.79 -7.14 -19.84
N THR A 185 -17.96 -7.28 -21.13
CA THR A 185 -17.51 -8.45 -21.92
C THR A 185 -16.23 -8.19 -22.71
N TYR A 186 -15.55 -7.06 -22.44
CA TYR A 186 -14.33 -6.70 -23.15
C TYR A 186 -13.19 -7.68 -22.87
N ALA A 187 -12.67 -8.36 -23.90
CA ALA A 187 -11.67 -9.41 -23.76
C ALA A 187 -10.21 -8.93 -23.93
N GLY A 188 -9.99 -7.69 -24.39
CA GLY A 188 -8.64 -7.19 -24.73
C GLY A 188 -7.66 -7.15 -23.56
N MET A 189 -8.15 -7.03 -22.31
CA MET A 189 -7.31 -7.03 -21.12
C MET A 189 -6.75 -8.42 -20.77
N LYS A 190 -7.38 -9.51 -21.20
CA LYS A 190 -7.14 -10.87 -20.71
C LYS A 190 -5.67 -11.29 -20.75
N LYS A 191 -4.97 -10.94 -21.83
CA LYS A 191 -3.55 -11.28 -22.04
C LYS A 191 -2.62 -10.62 -21.01
N PHE A 192 -2.98 -9.45 -20.49
CA PHE A 192 -2.13 -8.58 -19.67
C PHE A 192 -2.54 -8.54 -18.20
N ASP A 193 -3.73 -9.05 -17.88
CA ASP A 193 -4.31 -9.00 -16.55
C ASP A 193 -4.04 -10.28 -15.76
N ALA A 194 -2.94 -10.27 -15.00
CA ALA A 194 -2.58 -11.36 -14.11
C ALA A 194 -3.42 -11.40 -12.81
N SER A 195 -4.22 -10.36 -12.55
CA SER A 195 -5.05 -10.24 -11.34
C SER A 195 -6.39 -10.92 -11.50
N TYR A 196 -7.15 -10.56 -12.54
CA TYR A 196 -8.51 -11.04 -12.75
C TYR A 196 -8.72 -11.72 -14.11
N SER A 197 -7.64 -11.94 -14.88
CA SER A 197 -7.67 -12.60 -16.19
C SER A 197 -8.62 -11.93 -17.19
N GLY A 198 -8.74 -10.61 -17.11
CA GLY A 198 -9.58 -9.78 -17.97
C GLY A 198 -11.05 -9.72 -17.57
N ASP A 199 -11.42 -10.21 -16.39
CA ASP A 199 -12.79 -10.07 -15.87
C ASP A 199 -13.08 -8.64 -15.44
N VAL A 200 -13.71 -7.87 -16.33
CA VAL A 200 -14.08 -6.47 -16.11
C VAL A 200 -15.05 -6.34 -14.92
N THR A 201 -15.88 -7.35 -14.64
CA THR A 201 -16.83 -7.27 -13.52
C THR A 201 -16.13 -7.32 -12.17
N LYS A 202 -15.01 -8.03 -12.06
CA LYS A 202 -14.16 -8.01 -10.87
C LYS A 202 -13.43 -6.66 -10.72
N TRP A 203 -12.99 -6.06 -11.83
CA TRP A 203 -12.44 -4.70 -11.81
C TRP A 203 -13.48 -3.67 -11.34
N MET A 204 -14.75 -3.81 -11.71
CA MET A 204 -15.84 -2.96 -11.20
C MET A 204 -16.02 -3.10 -9.69
N LYS A 205 -15.97 -4.33 -9.15
CA LYS A 205 -15.99 -4.56 -7.69
C LYS A 205 -14.80 -3.90 -7.00
N LEU A 206 -13.61 -3.96 -7.61
CA LEU A 206 -12.43 -3.26 -7.09
C LEU A 206 -12.63 -1.74 -7.06
N VAL A 207 -13.18 -1.15 -8.12
CA VAL A 207 -13.49 0.30 -8.16
C VAL A 207 -14.37 0.70 -6.98
N ASN A 208 -15.44 -0.04 -6.74
CA ASN A 208 -16.36 0.23 -5.63
C ASN A 208 -15.70 0.01 -4.26
N SER A 209 -14.93 -1.06 -4.10
CA SER A 209 -14.25 -1.37 -2.84
C SER A 209 -13.14 -0.36 -2.53
N LEU A 210 -12.41 0.10 -3.55
CA LEU A 210 -11.45 1.18 -3.41
C LEU A 210 -12.14 2.50 -3.04
N ARG A 211 -13.30 2.82 -3.64
CA ARG A 211 -14.12 3.97 -3.26
C ARG A 211 -14.53 3.90 -1.79
N LEU A 212 -14.97 2.74 -1.31
CA LEU A 212 -15.35 2.54 0.09
C LEU A 212 -14.14 2.75 1.02
N ARG A 213 -12.98 2.14 0.74
CA ARG A 213 -11.72 2.35 1.46
C ARG A 213 -11.37 3.85 1.56
N LEU A 214 -11.40 4.56 0.42
CA LEU A 214 -11.08 5.99 0.38
C LEU A 214 -12.11 6.83 1.15
N ALA A 215 -13.38 6.47 1.11
CA ALA A 215 -14.43 7.13 1.88
C ALA A 215 -14.24 6.92 3.39
N ILE A 216 -13.97 5.70 3.85
CA ILE A 216 -13.66 5.40 5.26
C ILE A 216 -12.43 6.20 5.71
N ARG A 217 -11.40 6.29 4.89
CA ARG A 217 -10.16 7.01 5.22
C ARG A 217 -10.41 8.48 5.53
N ILE A 218 -11.30 9.15 4.81
CA ILE A 218 -11.60 10.58 5.02
C ILE A 218 -12.77 10.83 5.99
N SER A 219 -13.29 9.80 6.64
CA SER A 219 -14.51 9.90 7.47
C SER A 219 -14.42 10.93 8.62
N LYS A 220 -13.21 11.22 9.13
CA LYS A 220 -12.98 12.25 10.17
C LYS A 220 -12.73 13.63 9.56
N ALA A 221 -12.09 13.71 8.41
CA ALA A 221 -11.73 14.98 7.76
C ALA A 221 -12.91 15.61 7.02
N ALA A 222 -13.68 14.79 6.30
CA ALA A 222 -14.80 15.22 5.47
C ALA A 222 -16.00 14.24 5.60
N PRO A 223 -16.68 14.18 6.76
CA PRO A 223 -17.66 13.15 7.05
C PRO A 223 -18.85 13.14 6.08
N ALA A 224 -19.31 14.28 5.59
CA ALA A 224 -20.39 14.35 4.60
C ALA A 224 -19.99 13.75 3.25
N LEU A 225 -18.81 14.10 2.73
CA LEU A 225 -18.27 13.54 1.49
C LEU A 225 -18.01 12.03 1.65
N ALA A 226 -17.43 11.63 2.78
CA ALA A 226 -17.17 10.23 3.11
C ALA A 226 -18.46 9.40 3.06
N LYS A 227 -19.51 9.88 3.73
CA LYS A 227 -20.82 9.22 3.73
C LYS A 227 -21.37 9.10 2.30
N THR A 228 -21.40 10.19 1.55
CA THR A 228 -21.91 10.20 0.15
C THR A 228 -21.17 9.19 -0.72
N GLN A 229 -19.84 9.17 -0.65
CA GLN A 229 -19.02 8.29 -1.50
C GLN A 229 -19.07 6.83 -1.04
N GLY A 230 -19.11 6.59 0.28
CA GLY A 230 -19.27 5.25 0.84
C GLY A 230 -20.63 4.63 0.51
N GLU A 231 -21.73 5.38 0.69
CA GLU A 231 -23.08 4.92 0.34
C GLU A 231 -23.20 4.66 -1.18
N LYS A 232 -22.56 5.49 -2.01
CA LYS A 232 -22.50 5.27 -3.46
C LYS A 232 -21.79 3.95 -3.81
N ALA A 233 -20.67 3.67 -3.17
CA ALA A 233 -19.92 2.42 -3.37
C ALA A 233 -20.75 1.19 -2.96
N ILE A 234 -21.44 1.28 -1.83
CA ILE A 234 -22.26 0.20 -1.27
C ILE A 234 -23.49 -0.08 -2.14
N ALA A 235 -24.11 0.96 -2.70
CA ALA A 235 -25.33 0.86 -3.50
C ALA A 235 -25.11 0.45 -4.96
N ASP A 236 -23.85 0.44 -5.45
CA ASP A 236 -23.56 0.12 -6.85
C ASP A 236 -23.87 -1.35 -7.16
N ALA A 237 -24.57 -1.59 -8.27
CA ALA A 237 -25.04 -2.91 -8.69
C ALA A 237 -23.91 -3.92 -9.00
N ALA A 238 -22.68 -3.47 -9.27
CA ALA A 238 -21.53 -4.36 -9.44
C ALA A 238 -21.09 -4.99 -8.12
N GLY A 239 -21.49 -4.40 -6.98
CA GLY A 239 -21.16 -4.86 -5.65
C GLY A 239 -19.72 -4.55 -5.23
N LEU A 240 -19.31 -5.14 -4.11
CA LEU A 240 -18.02 -5.00 -3.47
C LEU A 240 -17.26 -6.34 -3.47
N ILE A 241 -15.97 -6.31 -3.13
CA ILE A 241 -15.16 -7.51 -2.87
C ILE A 241 -15.59 -8.08 -1.50
N THR A 242 -16.53 -8.99 -1.50
CA THR A 242 -17.06 -9.67 -0.30
C THR A 242 -16.82 -11.18 -0.33
N SER A 243 -15.98 -11.66 -1.24
CA SER A 243 -15.52 -13.05 -1.33
C SER A 243 -14.02 -13.07 -1.57
N ASN A 244 -13.31 -14.01 -0.95
CA ASN A 244 -11.86 -14.19 -1.18
C ASN A 244 -11.54 -14.55 -2.64
N SER A 245 -12.50 -15.08 -3.42
CA SER A 245 -12.34 -15.31 -4.86
C SER A 245 -12.29 -14.02 -5.69
N ASP A 246 -12.69 -12.89 -5.09
CA ASP A 246 -12.67 -11.57 -5.71
C ASP A 246 -11.51 -10.69 -5.21
N ASN A 247 -10.67 -11.22 -4.28
CA ASN A 247 -9.51 -10.49 -3.77
C ASN A 247 -8.66 -9.94 -4.91
N MET A 248 -8.30 -8.66 -4.83
CA MET A 248 -7.38 -8.04 -5.79
C MET A 248 -5.96 -8.43 -5.45
N THR A 249 -5.37 -9.30 -6.26
CA THR A 249 -3.99 -9.74 -6.11
C THR A 249 -3.10 -9.15 -7.19
N ILE A 250 -1.90 -8.76 -6.81
CA ILE A 250 -0.87 -8.23 -7.69
C ILE A 250 0.29 -9.23 -7.76
N SER A 251 0.69 -9.60 -8.97
CA SER A 251 1.90 -10.41 -9.20
C SER A 251 3.15 -9.63 -8.78
N LEU A 252 4.02 -10.28 -8.03
CA LEU A 252 5.23 -9.65 -7.52
C LEU A 252 6.29 -9.55 -8.61
N TYR A 253 6.93 -8.38 -8.70
CA TYR A 253 8.06 -8.20 -9.60
C TYR A 253 9.19 -9.17 -9.25
N GLY A 254 9.73 -9.86 -10.25
CA GLY A 254 10.73 -10.90 -10.03
C GLY A 254 10.21 -12.17 -9.34
N GLY A 255 8.90 -12.30 -9.11
CA GLY A 255 8.25 -13.50 -8.56
C GLY A 255 8.54 -13.78 -7.09
N LYS A 256 9.15 -12.84 -6.35
CA LYS A 256 9.48 -12.98 -4.93
C LYS A 256 8.85 -11.89 -4.09
N LEU A 257 8.34 -12.25 -2.92
CA LEU A 257 7.96 -11.28 -1.90
C LEU A 257 9.22 -10.69 -1.26
N TYR A 258 9.35 -9.38 -1.28
CA TYR A 258 10.56 -8.71 -0.79
C TYR A 258 10.77 -8.92 0.72
N LEU A 259 9.70 -8.97 1.50
CA LEU A 259 9.75 -9.33 2.93
C LEU A 259 10.41 -10.71 3.17
N SER A 260 10.20 -11.67 2.25
CA SER A 260 10.87 -12.97 2.29
C SER A 260 12.39 -12.84 2.11
N VAL A 261 12.85 -12.00 1.18
CA VAL A 261 14.28 -11.71 0.97
C VAL A 261 14.89 -11.08 2.23
N ILE A 262 14.24 -10.05 2.79
CA ILE A 262 14.72 -9.37 4.01
C ILE A 262 14.81 -10.35 5.18
N CYS A 263 13.82 -11.22 5.33
CA CYS A 263 13.74 -12.13 6.48
C CYS A 263 14.68 -13.34 6.36
N PHE A 264 14.74 -13.98 5.18
CA PHE A 264 15.44 -15.26 5.04
C PHE A 264 16.83 -15.16 4.40
N GLU A 265 17.02 -14.24 3.44
CA GLU A 265 18.30 -14.08 2.76
C GLU A 265 19.21 -13.10 3.52
N TRP A 266 18.66 -12.00 4.03
CA TRP A 266 19.42 -10.98 4.78
C TRP A 266 19.36 -11.16 6.29
N ASP A 267 18.38 -11.89 6.79
CA ASP A 267 18.13 -12.10 8.22
C ASP A 267 17.90 -10.80 9.01
N ASP A 268 17.26 -9.80 8.41
CA ASP A 268 17.19 -8.44 8.91
C ASP A 268 15.79 -8.01 9.41
N THR A 269 14.84 -8.95 9.54
CA THR A 269 13.53 -8.63 10.09
C THR A 269 12.95 -9.79 10.90
N ARG A 270 12.14 -9.46 11.89
CA ARG A 270 11.44 -10.38 12.81
C ARG A 270 10.02 -9.87 13.04
N MET A 271 9.19 -10.74 13.63
CA MET A 271 7.90 -10.33 14.18
C MET A 271 8.09 -9.14 15.12
N SER A 272 7.16 -8.17 15.09
CA SER A 272 7.19 -7.09 16.10
C SER A 272 6.64 -7.56 17.45
N ALA A 273 6.99 -6.85 18.51
CA ALA A 273 6.45 -7.10 19.84
C ALA A 273 4.95 -6.73 19.94
N GLY A 274 4.47 -5.81 19.13
CA GLY A 274 3.02 -5.55 19.03
C GLY A 274 2.28 -6.72 18.43
N MET A 275 2.79 -7.33 17.35
CA MET A 275 2.20 -8.55 16.78
C MET A 275 2.19 -9.71 17.80
N GLU A 276 3.26 -9.88 18.59
CA GLU A 276 3.28 -10.84 19.71
C GLU A 276 2.16 -10.53 20.69
N SER A 277 2.13 -9.30 21.22
CA SER A 277 1.15 -8.89 22.23
C SER A 277 -0.30 -9.20 21.82
N PHE A 278 -0.65 -8.90 20.57
CA PHE A 278 -2.00 -9.14 20.07
C PHE A 278 -2.26 -10.59 19.66
N LEU A 279 -1.39 -11.22 18.87
CA LEU A 279 -1.64 -12.58 18.36
C LEU A 279 -1.59 -13.63 19.46
N VAL A 280 -0.60 -13.56 20.36
CA VAL A 280 -0.49 -14.47 21.51
C VAL A 280 -1.61 -14.16 22.50
N GLY A 281 -1.80 -12.89 22.85
CA GLY A 281 -2.76 -12.48 23.85
C GLY A 281 -4.21 -12.80 23.47
N LEU A 282 -4.59 -12.62 22.21
CA LEU A 282 -5.91 -12.97 21.68
C LEU A 282 -6.04 -14.45 21.30
N LYS A 283 -4.98 -15.25 21.42
CA LYS A 283 -4.93 -16.67 20.99
C LYS A 283 -5.33 -16.83 19.52
N ASP A 284 -4.80 -15.97 18.66
CA ASP A 284 -5.19 -15.87 17.26
C ASP A 284 -4.66 -17.04 16.44
N GLY A 285 -5.55 -17.83 15.83
CA GLY A 285 -5.20 -18.98 15.00
C GLY A 285 -4.38 -18.66 13.75
N ARG A 286 -4.27 -17.39 13.36
CA ARG A 286 -3.46 -16.95 12.21
C ARG A 286 -1.98 -16.84 12.54
N ILE A 287 -1.57 -16.83 13.82
CA ILE A 287 -0.19 -16.62 14.24
C ILE A 287 0.80 -17.59 13.54
N GLY A 288 0.47 -18.89 13.49
CA GLY A 288 1.29 -19.90 12.82
C GLY A 288 1.27 -19.84 11.29
N LYS A 289 0.36 -19.04 10.70
CA LYS A 289 0.34 -18.74 9.25
C LYS A 289 1.21 -17.53 8.92
N TYR A 290 1.34 -16.62 9.85
CA TYR A 290 2.14 -15.39 9.71
C TYR A 290 3.61 -15.62 10.07
N PHE A 291 3.86 -16.34 11.17
CA PHE A 291 5.18 -16.46 11.77
C PHE A 291 5.56 -17.92 12.07
N GLN A 292 6.85 -18.14 12.21
CA GLN A 292 7.42 -19.36 12.75
C GLN A 292 7.59 -19.21 14.27
N PRO A 293 7.57 -20.32 15.03
CA PRO A 293 8.02 -20.31 16.40
C PRO A 293 9.44 -19.72 16.52
N ALA A 294 9.72 -19.05 17.64
CA ALA A 294 11.07 -18.66 18.01
C ALA A 294 11.92 -19.92 18.24
N THR A 295 13.21 -19.85 17.92
CA THR A 295 14.09 -21.02 17.93
C THR A 295 14.76 -21.29 19.29
N ASP A 296 14.65 -20.36 20.24
CA ASP A 296 15.17 -20.47 21.61
C ASP A 296 13.99 -20.44 22.60
N ALA A 297 13.77 -21.56 23.32
CA ALA A 297 12.66 -21.66 24.28
C ALA A 297 12.77 -20.66 25.44
N ALA A 298 13.96 -20.19 25.75
CA ALA A 298 14.15 -19.21 26.83
C ALA A 298 13.53 -17.85 26.53
N VAL A 299 13.36 -17.50 25.23
CA VAL A 299 12.85 -16.16 24.87
C VAL A 299 11.32 -16.01 25.00
N TYR A 300 10.56 -17.14 25.05
CA TYR A 300 9.11 -17.15 25.24
C TYR A 300 8.67 -17.90 26.50
N SER A 301 9.54 -17.96 27.50
CA SER A 301 9.26 -18.66 28.78
C SER A 301 8.09 -18.08 29.58
N ASP A 302 7.68 -16.87 29.28
CA ASP A 302 6.51 -16.17 29.83
C ASP A 302 5.16 -16.67 29.25
N HIS A 303 5.17 -17.31 28.06
CA HIS A 303 3.97 -17.88 27.41
C HIS A 303 4.31 -19.15 26.59
N PRO A 304 4.76 -20.24 27.25
CA PRO A 304 5.36 -21.42 26.60
C PRO A 304 4.42 -22.17 25.65
N GLU A 305 3.10 -22.06 25.80
CA GLU A 305 2.11 -22.64 24.90
C GLU A 305 2.00 -21.91 23.55
N PHE A 306 2.53 -20.68 23.46
CA PHE A 306 2.61 -19.90 22.25
C PHE A 306 4.07 -19.52 21.97
N PRO A 307 4.85 -20.36 21.28
CA PRO A 307 6.29 -20.22 21.16
C PRO A 307 6.72 -19.13 20.17
N TYR A 308 6.18 -17.95 20.30
CA TYR A 308 6.44 -16.82 19.42
C TYR A 308 7.03 -15.65 20.19
N LYS A 309 8.03 -14.98 19.63
CA LYS A 309 8.67 -13.82 20.24
C LYS A 309 8.97 -12.75 19.22
N GLY A 310 8.50 -11.54 19.47
CA GLY A 310 8.70 -10.35 18.64
C GLY A 310 9.77 -9.42 19.19
N ILE A 311 10.16 -8.42 18.40
CA ILE A 311 11.07 -7.35 18.79
C ILE A 311 10.28 -6.05 18.86
N ARG A 312 10.49 -5.24 19.90
CA ARG A 312 9.87 -3.90 19.98
C ARG A 312 10.45 -2.98 18.92
N ASN A 313 9.59 -2.31 18.14
CA ASN A 313 10.05 -1.26 17.23
C ASN A 313 10.71 -0.13 18.01
N GLY A 314 11.86 0.36 17.52
CA GLY A 314 12.70 1.30 18.26
C GLY A 314 13.30 0.71 19.55
N ALA A 315 13.54 -0.60 19.60
CA ALA A 315 14.23 -1.22 20.73
C ALA A 315 15.66 -0.67 20.87
N SER A 316 16.19 -0.70 22.09
CA SER A 316 17.62 -0.53 22.33
C SER A 316 18.33 -1.83 21.97
N LEU A 317 18.83 -1.92 20.76
CA LEU A 317 19.57 -3.08 20.24
C LEU A 317 21.08 -2.89 20.44
N VAL A 318 21.76 -3.92 20.95
CA VAL A 318 23.23 -3.94 21.12
C VAL A 318 23.86 -4.68 19.95
N ALA A 319 23.41 -5.90 19.69
CA ALA A 319 23.90 -6.72 18.59
C ALA A 319 22.75 -7.44 17.89
N LYS A 320 22.92 -7.74 16.60
CA LYS A 320 21.96 -8.52 15.82
C LYS A 320 21.72 -9.89 16.43
N ASP A 321 22.77 -10.55 16.87
CA ASP A 321 22.73 -11.94 17.36
C ASP A 321 21.87 -12.12 18.61
N ASP A 322 21.64 -11.07 19.38
CA ASP A 322 20.79 -11.13 20.57
C ASP A 322 19.35 -11.53 20.23
N HIS A 323 18.84 -11.12 19.07
CA HIS A 323 17.44 -11.30 18.66
C HIS A 323 17.26 -12.21 17.45
N THR A 324 18.30 -12.91 16.97
CA THR A 324 18.18 -13.80 15.78
C THR A 324 17.31 -15.01 16.03
N SER A 325 17.18 -15.47 17.28
CA SER A 325 16.29 -16.57 17.67
C SER A 325 14.80 -16.22 17.72
N PHE A 326 14.45 -14.94 17.60
CA PHE A 326 13.07 -14.45 17.62
C PHE A 326 12.32 -14.85 16.34
N SER A 327 11.00 -14.76 16.35
CA SER A 327 10.12 -15.30 15.31
C SER A 327 10.31 -14.64 13.95
N LYS A 328 10.64 -15.44 12.94
CA LYS A 328 10.63 -15.07 11.51
C LYS A 328 9.22 -15.17 10.94
N ILE A 329 9.00 -14.59 9.77
CA ILE A 329 7.78 -14.89 8.99
C ILE A 329 7.72 -16.39 8.66
N ASN A 330 6.52 -16.91 8.39
CA ASN A 330 6.34 -18.32 8.06
C ASN A 330 7.10 -18.68 6.75
N GLU A 331 7.60 -19.90 6.65
CA GLU A 331 8.34 -20.42 5.48
C GLU A 331 7.53 -20.31 4.17
N SER A 332 6.19 -20.39 4.24
CA SER A 332 5.31 -20.26 3.07
C SER A 332 5.50 -18.94 2.32
N PHE A 333 5.99 -17.90 2.98
CA PHE A 333 6.28 -16.60 2.35
C PHE A 333 7.38 -16.68 1.29
N LYS A 334 8.24 -17.70 1.30
CA LYS A 334 9.24 -17.93 0.26
C LYS A 334 8.65 -18.28 -1.09
N THR A 335 7.42 -18.79 -1.11
CA THR A 335 6.72 -19.24 -2.32
C THR A 335 5.57 -18.31 -2.77
N ILE A 336 5.32 -17.25 -2.02
CA ILE A 336 4.32 -16.25 -2.40
C ILE A 336 4.81 -15.50 -3.64
N THR A 337 4.01 -15.57 -4.70
CA THR A 337 4.26 -14.86 -5.98
C THR A 337 3.26 -13.74 -6.25
N LYS A 338 2.20 -13.64 -5.43
CA LYS A 338 1.17 -12.60 -5.51
C LYS A 338 0.91 -12.01 -4.12
N ARG A 339 0.48 -10.76 -4.07
CA ARG A 339 0.16 -10.04 -2.84
C ARG A 339 -1.22 -9.39 -2.97
N ASN A 340 -2.04 -9.49 -1.93
CA ASN A 340 -3.32 -8.79 -1.89
C ASN A 340 -3.09 -7.28 -1.85
N TYR A 341 -3.78 -6.55 -2.72
CA TYR A 341 -3.88 -5.09 -2.67
C TYR A 341 -5.12 -4.65 -1.87
N LEU A 342 -6.24 -5.33 -2.09
CA LEU A 342 -7.51 -5.16 -1.40
C LEU A 342 -8.23 -6.50 -1.35
N ASP A 343 -8.71 -6.89 -0.18
CA ASP A 343 -9.32 -8.19 0.04
C ASP A 343 -10.69 -8.09 0.73
N ALA A 344 -11.40 -9.21 0.76
CA ALA A 344 -12.73 -9.29 1.32
C ALA A 344 -12.76 -8.97 2.83
N ALA A 345 -11.72 -9.35 3.57
CA ALA A 345 -11.64 -9.07 5.01
C ALA A 345 -11.62 -7.56 5.27
N GLU A 346 -10.78 -6.82 4.55
CA GLU A 346 -10.73 -5.36 4.66
C GLU A 346 -12.07 -4.72 4.32
N VAL A 347 -12.70 -5.14 3.22
CA VAL A 347 -13.99 -4.58 2.79
C VAL A 347 -15.09 -4.83 3.84
N TYR A 348 -15.12 -6.00 4.46
CA TYR A 348 -16.05 -6.27 5.55
C TYR A 348 -15.78 -5.39 6.78
N PHE A 349 -14.53 -5.14 7.14
CA PHE A 349 -14.22 -4.21 8.24
C PHE A 349 -14.57 -2.77 7.89
N ASP A 350 -14.40 -2.34 6.64
CA ASP A 350 -14.84 -1.03 6.15
C ASP A 350 -16.38 -0.91 6.22
N LEU A 351 -17.12 -1.97 5.86
CA LEU A 351 -18.57 -2.03 6.01
C LEU A 351 -19.01 -2.02 7.49
N ALA A 352 -18.26 -2.69 8.38
CA ALA A 352 -18.53 -2.66 9.82
C ALA A 352 -18.38 -1.23 10.39
N GLU A 353 -17.33 -0.52 10.02
CA GLU A 353 -17.14 0.89 10.40
C GLU A 353 -18.21 1.79 9.77
N ALA A 354 -18.54 1.60 8.50
CA ALA A 354 -19.61 2.32 7.80
C ALA A 354 -20.96 2.16 8.51
N ALA A 355 -21.27 0.95 8.98
CA ALA A 355 -22.49 0.66 9.75
C ALA A 355 -22.48 1.40 11.10
N LEU A 356 -21.36 1.42 11.83
CA LEU A 356 -21.23 2.23 13.07
C LEU A 356 -21.45 3.71 12.82
N ARG A 357 -21.04 4.22 11.64
CA ARG A 357 -21.24 5.63 11.23
C ARG A 357 -22.63 5.91 10.67
N GLY A 358 -23.51 4.92 10.61
CA GLY A 358 -24.88 5.05 10.10
C GLY A 358 -24.96 5.30 8.59
N TRP A 359 -24.06 4.70 7.80
CA TRP A 359 -24.12 4.78 6.34
C TRP A 359 -25.16 3.82 5.79
N THR A 360 -26.01 4.31 4.90
CA THR A 360 -27.10 3.55 4.29
C THR A 360 -26.56 2.36 3.48
N GLY A 361 -27.17 1.20 3.66
CA GLY A 361 -26.80 -0.03 2.95
C GLY A 361 -25.60 -0.77 3.52
N ALA A 362 -24.90 -0.24 4.52
CA ALA A 362 -23.73 -0.90 5.12
C ALA A 362 -24.08 -2.20 5.89
N GLY A 363 -25.35 -2.44 6.19
CA GLY A 363 -25.80 -3.62 6.91
C GLY A 363 -25.57 -3.53 8.41
N ASP A 364 -25.41 -4.69 9.04
CA ASP A 364 -25.19 -4.81 10.49
C ASP A 364 -23.69 -4.84 10.83
N ALA A 365 -23.24 -4.02 11.78
CA ALA A 365 -21.84 -3.87 12.12
C ALA A 365 -21.21 -5.15 12.67
N LYS A 366 -21.94 -5.91 13.51
CA LYS A 366 -21.50 -7.18 14.07
C LYS A 366 -21.29 -8.22 12.98
N THR A 367 -22.29 -8.37 12.11
CA THR A 367 -22.24 -9.30 10.99
C THR A 367 -21.06 -9.04 10.09
N ASN A 368 -20.79 -7.78 9.73
CA ASN A 368 -19.65 -7.39 8.93
C ASN A 368 -18.31 -7.64 9.65
N TYR A 369 -18.22 -7.30 10.94
CA TYR A 369 -17.05 -7.58 11.76
C TYR A 369 -16.72 -9.09 11.77
N GLU A 370 -17.70 -9.94 12.07
CA GLU A 370 -17.52 -11.39 12.11
C GLU A 370 -17.18 -11.96 10.72
N ASN A 371 -17.80 -11.45 9.65
CA ASN A 371 -17.46 -11.85 8.28
C ASN A 371 -16.04 -11.44 7.89
N GLY A 372 -15.57 -10.26 8.32
CA GLY A 372 -14.20 -9.83 8.10
C GLY A 372 -13.18 -10.77 8.75
N VAL A 373 -13.41 -11.16 10.01
CA VAL A 373 -12.57 -12.14 10.71
C VAL A 373 -12.62 -13.49 9.98
N LYS A 374 -13.80 -14.00 9.62
CA LYS A 374 -13.95 -15.28 8.89
C LYS A 374 -13.26 -15.25 7.53
N ALA A 375 -13.39 -14.16 6.78
CA ALA A 375 -12.75 -14.00 5.48
C ALA A 375 -11.21 -14.03 5.62
N SER A 376 -10.65 -13.33 6.62
CA SER A 376 -9.21 -13.36 6.91
C SER A 376 -8.72 -14.75 7.31
N PHE A 377 -9.41 -15.45 8.22
CA PHE A 377 -9.04 -16.82 8.61
C PHE A 377 -9.07 -17.77 7.41
N ALA A 378 -10.09 -17.66 6.56
CA ALA A 378 -10.21 -18.50 5.36
C ALA A 378 -9.12 -18.21 4.33
N ASP A 379 -8.77 -16.94 4.09
CA ASP A 379 -7.72 -16.54 3.14
C ASP A 379 -6.36 -17.12 3.54
N TRP A 380 -6.07 -17.13 4.85
CA TRP A 380 -4.84 -17.70 5.41
C TRP A 380 -4.90 -19.22 5.70
N GLY A 381 -6.07 -19.87 5.50
CA GLY A 381 -6.24 -21.27 5.87
C GLY A 381 -6.01 -21.51 7.36
N ALA A 382 -6.37 -20.55 8.22
CA ALA A 382 -6.31 -20.68 9.67
C ALA A 382 -7.57 -21.36 10.21
N SER A 383 -7.45 -22.09 11.31
CA SER A 383 -8.54 -22.80 11.96
C SER A 383 -8.99 -22.11 13.26
N GLY A 384 -10.12 -22.53 13.81
CA GLY A 384 -10.60 -22.08 15.12
C GLY A 384 -11.33 -20.74 15.13
N VAL A 385 -11.82 -20.25 13.97
CA VAL A 385 -12.47 -18.95 13.85
C VAL A 385 -13.69 -18.79 14.76
N ASP A 386 -14.52 -19.84 14.92
CA ASP A 386 -15.74 -19.73 15.74
C ASP A 386 -15.41 -19.61 17.24
N SER A 387 -14.43 -20.36 17.72
CA SER A 387 -13.96 -20.23 19.11
C SER A 387 -13.25 -18.89 19.34
N TYR A 388 -12.50 -18.40 18.37
CA TYR A 388 -11.89 -17.07 18.40
C TYR A 388 -12.94 -15.95 18.50
N LEU A 389 -13.97 -15.99 17.66
CA LEU A 389 -15.09 -15.00 17.70
C LEU A 389 -15.93 -15.09 18.99
N ALA A 390 -15.95 -16.24 19.65
CA ALA A 390 -16.68 -16.43 20.90
C ALA A 390 -15.88 -15.98 22.14
N ASP A 391 -14.57 -15.70 22.01
CA ASP A 391 -13.69 -15.38 23.13
C ASP A 391 -13.95 -13.95 23.67
N ALA A 392 -14.46 -13.90 24.90
CA ALA A 392 -14.77 -12.67 25.63
C ALA A 392 -13.71 -12.32 26.69
N THR A 393 -12.65 -13.10 26.82
CA THR A 393 -11.72 -13.04 27.96
C THR A 393 -10.29 -12.75 27.55
N SER A 394 -9.83 -13.33 26.46
CA SER A 394 -8.47 -13.12 25.94
C SER A 394 -8.30 -11.68 25.48
N LYS A 395 -7.15 -11.08 25.79
CA LYS A 395 -6.79 -9.71 25.48
C LYS A 395 -5.30 -9.60 25.18
N PRO A 396 -4.84 -8.55 24.50
CA PRO A 396 -3.41 -8.33 24.27
C PRO A 396 -2.61 -8.41 25.56
N ILE A 397 -1.42 -9.02 25.51
CA ILE A 397 -0.55 -9.24 26.66
C ILE A 397 0.55 -8.18 26.74
N ASP A 398 1.10 -8.04 27.96
CA ASP A 398 2.34 -7.30 28.16
C ASP A 398 3.49 -7.97 27.43
N TYR A 399 4.50 -7.22 27.09
CA TYR A 399 5.69 -7.70 26.40
C TYR A 399 6.92 -7.59 27.28
N ASN A 400 7.72 -8.63 27.30
CA ASN A 400 9.01 -8.72 27.97
C ASN A 400 10.09 -9.10 26.96
N ASP A 401 11.18 -8.34 26.87
CA ASP A 401 12.35 -8.70 26.07
C ASP A 401 13.41 -9.37 26.93
N PRO A 402 13.57 -10.69 26.88
CA PRO A 402 14.52 -11.42 27.72
C PRO A 402 15.99 -11.14 27.37
N LYS A 403 16.25 -10.48 26.24
CA LYS A 403 17.60 -10.07 25.82
C LYS A 403 17.91 -8.60 26.18
N SER A 404 16.94 -7.89 26.76
CA SER A 404 17.08 -6.49 27.16
C SER A 404 17.69 -6.35 28.54
N THR A 405 18.79 -5.61 28.66
CA THR A 405 19.36 -5.28 29.98
C THR A 405 18.47 -4.26 30.67
N GLY A 406 18.02 -4.57 31.90
CA GLY A 406 17.21 -3.69 32.71
C GLY A 406 15.80 -3.45 32.17
N SER A 407 15.28 -4.39 31.38
CA SER A 407 13.89 -4.37 30.88
C SER A 407 13.50 -3.12 30.08
N VAL A 408 14.47 -2.46 29.45
CA VAL A 408 14.22 -1.18 28.75
C VAL A 408 13.35 -1.32 27.50
N ASN A 409 13.30 -2.52 26.90
CA ASN A 409 12.46 -2.80 25.75
C ASN A 409 11.05 -3.28 26.12
N ASP A 410 10.79 -3.58 27.40
CA ASP A 410 9.50 -4.07 27.86
C ASP A 410 8.40 -3.01 27.72
N PHE A 411 7.15 -3.45 27.63
CA PHE A 411 6.00 -2.57 27.73
C PHE A 411 4.77 -3.26 28.30
N VAL A 412 3.91 -2.50 28.95
CA VAL A 412 2.56 -2.92 29.34
C VAL A 412 1.63 -2.68 28.17
N SER A 413 0.79 -3.67 27.85
CA SER A 413 -0.21 -3.55 26.79
C SER A 413 -1.16 -2.39 27.07
N ARG A 414 -1.38 -1.56 26.06
CA ARG A 414 -2.28 -0.41 26.15
C ARG A 414 -3.72 -0.76 25.76
N SER A 415 -3.95 -1.95 25.22
CA SER A 415 -5.26 -2.44 24.80
C SER A 415 -5.79 -3.50 25.76
N THR A 416 -7.08 -3.40 26.05
CA THR A 416 -7.82 -4.42 26.80
C THR A 416 -8.95 -5.04 25.96
N VAL A 417 -8.89 -4.82 24.63
CA VAL A 417 -9.91 -5.30 23.70
C VAL A 417 -9.97 -6.82 23.67
N THR A 418 -11.19 -7.34 23.61
CA THR A 418 -11.46 -8.78 23.38
C THR A 418 -12.04 -8.99 22.00
N VAL A 419 -11.99 -10.24 21.49
CA VAL A 419 -12.48 -10.54 20.13
C VAL A 419 -14.01 -10.51 20.07
N LYS A 420 -14.68 -11.11 21.04
CA LYS A 420 -16.15 -11.23 21.02
C LYS A 420 -16.83 -9.87 20.88
N TRP A 421 -17.73 -9.76 19.91
CA TRP A 421 -18.58 -8.59 19.77
C TRP A 421 -19.57 -8.48 20.93
N ASN A 422 -19.79 -7.27 21.41
CA ASN A 422 -20.79 -6.97 22.42
C ASN A 422 -21.58 -5.73 21.99
N ASP A 423 -22.89 -5.89 21.82
CA ASP A 423 -23.77 -4.81 21.38
C ASP A 423 -23.88 -3.67 22.38
N ALA A 424 -23.60 -3.95 23.67
CA ALA A 424 -23.58 -2.94 24.73
C ALA A 424 -22.30 -2.09 24.76
N ASP A 425 -21.24 -2.46 24.00
CA ASP A 425 -20.03 -1.67 23.92
C ASP A 425 -20.31 -0.31 23.27
N SER A 426 -19.57 0.71 23.67
CA SER A 426 -19.59 2.03 23.00
C SER A 426 -19.14 1.90 21.54
N ASN A 427 -19.54 2.84 20.69
CA ASN A 427 -19.05 2.87 19.30
C ASN A 427 -17.52 2.96 19.24
N GLU A 428 -16.88 3.65 20.19
CA GLU A 428 -15.43 3.74 20.28
C GLU A 428 -14.79 2.37 20.55
N LEU A 429 -15.33 1.56 21.47
CA LEU A 429 -14.82 0.22 21.74
C LEU A 429 -15.10 -0.75 20.60
N LYS A 430 -16.27 -0.62 19.94
CA LYS A 430 -16.58 -1.37 18.72
C LYS A 430 -15.62 -1.04 17.59
N LEU A 431 -15.26 0.24 17.43
CA LEU A 431 -14.26 0.67 16.45
C LEU A 431 -12.87 0.12 16.78
N GLU A 432 -12.46 0.11 18.05
CA GLU A 432 -11.21 -0.52 18.48
C GLU A 432 -11.17 -2.01 18.06
N LYS A 433 -12.27 -2.75 18.27
CA LYS A 433 -12.38 -4.16 17.84
C LYS A 433 -12.26 -4.30 16.31
N ILE A 434 -12.99 -3.50 15.56
CA ILE A 434 -12.97 -3.52 14.08
C ILE A 434 -11.56 -3.25 13.56
N ILE A 435 -10.94 -2.15 14.00
CA ILE A 435 -9.62 -1.74 13.49
C ILE A 435 -8.53 -2.70 13.95
N THR A 436 -8.62 -3.26 15.17
CA THR A 436 -7.70 -4.31 15.62
C THR A 436 -7.75 -5.53 14.72
N GLN A 437 -8.95 -6.02 14.37
CA GLN A 437 -9.07 -7.17 13.48
C GLN A 437 -8.71 -6.84 12.04
N LYS A 438 -9.01 -5.63 11.55
CA LYS A 438 -8.56 -5.13 10.26
C LYS A 438 -7.04 -5.06 10.18
N TRP A 439 -6.38 -4.58 11.24
CA TRP A 439 -4.94 -4.55 11.35
C TRP A 439 -4.34 -5.96 11.33
N LEU A 440 -4.88 -6.93 12.09
CA LEU A 440 -4.43 -8.31 12.07
C LEU A 440 -4.62 -8.97 10.68
N ALA A 441 -5.75 -8.69 10.00
CA ALA A 441 -6.02 -9.20 8.67
C ALA A 441 -5.09 -8.60 7.60
N GLY A 442 -4.70 -7.34 7.75
CA GLY A 442 -3.84 -6.59 6.83
C GLY A 442 -2.36 -6.93 6.90
N PHE A 443 -1.95 -7.99 7.63
CA PHE A 443 -0.56 -8.39 7.73
C PHE A 443 0.12 -8.48 6.36
N TYR A 444 1.38 -8.03 6.26
CA TYR A 444 2.23 -7.82 5.08
C TYR A 444 1.69 -6.84 4.00
N ASN A 445 0.61 -6.08 4.31
CA ASN A 445 0.15 -4.93 3.50
C ASN A 445 0.03 -3.68 4.39
N PRO A 446 1.13 -3.10 4.84
CA PRO A 446 1.19 -2.22 6.01
C PRO A 446 0.62 -0.82 5.79
N ASN A 447 0.43 -0.39 4.53
CA ASN A 447 0.05 0.99 4.21
C ASN A 447 -1.32 1.37 4.80
N GLU A 448 -2.33 0.52 4.59
CA GLU A 448 -3.69 0.77 5.07
C GLU A 448 -3.76 0.71 6.60
N PRO A 449 -3.19 -0.32 7.27
CA PRO A 449 -3.12 -0.37 8.72
C PRO A 449 -2.41 0.84 9.36
N TRP A 450 -1.31 1.32 8.77
CA TRP A 450 -0.66 2.53 9.26
C TRP A 450 -1.53 3.79 9.06
N ALA A 451 -2.28 3.87 7.96
CA ALA A 451 -3.22 4.95 7.73
C ALA A 451 -4.39 4.91 8.73
N ASP A 452 -4.99 3.72 8.95
CA ASP A 452 -6.07 3.53 9.92
C ASP A 452 -5.63 3.81 11.36
N PHE A 453 -4.43 3.36 11.74
CA PHE A 453 -3.84 3.68 13.04
C PHE A 453 -3.74 5.20 13.27
N ARG A 454 -3.20 5.95 12.31
CA ARG A 454 -3.07 7.42 12.42
C ARG A 454 -4.42 8.12 12.45
N ARG A 455 -5.42 7.59 11.72
CA ARG A 455 -6.77 8.14 11.66
C ARG A 455 -7.54 7.89 12.94
N THR A 456 -7.48 6.69 13.51
CA THR A 456 -8.35 6.24 14.60
C THR A 456 -7.68 6.16 15.96
N GLY A 457 -6.35 5.99 15.99
CA GLY A 457 -5.59 5.66 17.20
C GLY A 457 -5.62 4.17 17.55
N TYR A 458 -6.15 3.31 16.66
CA TYR A 458 -6.28 1.86 16.86
C TYR A 458 -5.51 1.05 15.81
N PRO A 459 -5.06 -0.17 16.18
CA PRO A 459 -5.03 -0.71 17.54
C PRO A 459 -4.15 0.13 18.47
N LYS A 460 -4.27 -0.04 19.78
CA LYS A 460 -3.42 0.69 20.76
C LYS A 460 -2.01 0.09 20.80
N LEU A 461 -1.22 0.39 19.77
CA LEU A 461 0.13 -0.13 19.60
C LEU A 461 1.10 0.38 20.66
N PRO A 462 2.20 -0.35 20.95
CA PRO A 462 3.28 0.16 21.79
C PRO A 462 3.98 1.34 21.10
N THR A 463 4.59 2.20 21.90
CA THR A 463 5.46 3.26 21.39
C THR A 463 6.89 2.76 21.24
N VAL A 464 7.69 3.39 20.38
CA VAL A 464 9.13 3.12 20.32
C VAL A 464 9.78 3.42 21.67
N TYR A 465 10.79 2.63 22.07
CA TYR A 465 11.60 2.95 23.25
C TYR A 465 12.63 4.03 22.93
N LYS A 466 13.48 3.78 21.93
CA LYS A 466 14.48 4.71 21.44
C LYS A 466 13.84 5.61 20.37
N ASN A 467 13.81 6.90 20.66
CA ASN A 467 13.29 7.94 19.78
C ASN A 467 14.42 8.89 19.39
N ASP A 468 14.93 8.72 18.18
CA ASP A 468 16.03 9.52 17.60
C ASP A 468 15.50 10.60 16.64
N SER A 469 14.21 10.95 16.74
CA SER A 469 13.66 12.06 15.94
C SER A 469 14.45 13.34 16.19
N SER A 470 14.73 14.10 15.13
CA SER A 470 15.62 15.26 15.18
C SER A 470 14.97 16.52 14.61
N SER A 471 15.58 17.67 14.86
CA SER A 471 15.12 18.95 14.31
C SER A 471 15.09 18.97 12.78
N ASP A 472 15.90 18.15 12.09
CA ASP A 472 16.01 18.12 10.62
C ASP A 472 14.69 17.68 9.96
N TRP A 473 14.00 16.72 10.62
CA TRP A 473 12.75 16.13 10.12
C TRP A 473 11.56 16.34 11.06
N GLY A 474 11.75 16.99 12.20
CA GLY A 474 10.78 17.20 13.24
C GLY A 474 10.93 16.23 14.40
N VAL A 475 10.63 16.71 15.60
CA VAL A 475 10.73 15.95 16.84
C VAL A 475 9.37 15.34 17.18
N ILE A 476 9.35 14.03 17.44
CA ILE A 476 8.19 13.32 17.99
C ILE A 476 8.34 13.29 19.50
N PRO A 477 7.35 13.76 20.28
CA PRO A 477 7.39 13.63 21.74
C PRO A 477 7.50 12.16 22.17
N GLN A 478 8.21 11.89 23.26
CA GLN A 478 8.29 10.54 23.82
C GLN A 478 6.89 10.01 24.16
N GLY A 479 6.58 8.79 23.75
CA GLY A 479 5.26 8.21 23.93
C GLY A 479 4.26 8.50 22.80
N GLU A 480 4.69 9.22 21.77
CA GLU A 480 3.93 9.53 20.57
C GLU A 480 4.45 8.74 19.35
N TRP A 481 3.72 8.77 18.25
CA TRP A 481 4.04 8.09 17.00
C TRP A 481 4.28 9.08 15.87
N ILE A 482 5.11 8.66 14.92
CA ILE A 482 5.31 9.35 13.65
C ILE A 482 3.97 9.54 12.91
N LYS A 483 3.74 10.74 12.39
CA LYS A 483 2.46 11.11 11.74
C LYS A 483 2.51 11.01 10.21
N ARG A 484 3.69 11.19 9.60
CA ARG A 484 3.89 11.15 8.14
C ARG A 484 5.37 11.01 7.78
N MET A 485 5.63 10.77 6.49
CA MET A 485 6.94 10.98 5.90
C MET A 485 7.04 12.43 5.38
N PRO A 486 8.16 13.13 5.59
CA PRO A 486 8.35 14.49 5.07
C PRO A 486 8.48 14.48 3.55
N PHE A 487 8.37 15.63 2.88
CA PHE A 487 8.69 15.72 1.46
C PHE A 487 10.15 15.37 1.20
N VAL A 488 10.43 14.77 0.04
CA VAL A 488 11.77 14.30 -0.31
C VAL A 488 12.73 15.45 -0.57
N ASN A 489 14.02 15.24 -0.32
CA ASN A 489 15.03 16.30 -0.50
C ASN A 489 15.10 16.82 -1.94
N ALA A 490 14.89 15.95 -2.94
CA ALA A 490 14.88 16.37 -4.34
C ALA A 490 13.83 17.45 -4.61
N GLU A 491 12.62 17.30 -4.05
CA GLU A 491 11.55 18.32 -4.15
C GLU A 491 11.89 19.58 -3.36
N ARG A 492 12.40 19.43 -2.14
CA ARG A 492 12.79 20.57 -1.28
C ARG A 492 13.84 21.48 -1.93
N THR A 493 14.73 20.91 -2.73
CA THR A 493 15.81 21.66 -3.42
C THR A 493 15.45 22.04 -4.85
N GLY A 494 14.74 21.17 -5.58
CA GLY A 494 14.42 21.35 -7.00
C GLY A 494 13.12 22.12 -7.26
N ASN A 495 12.15 22.06 -6.33
CA ASN A 495 10.82 22.68 -6.48
C ASN A 495 10.44 23.48 -5.22
N THR A 496 11.32 24.38 -4.79
CA THR A 496 11.16 25.13 -3.51
C THR A 496 9.83 25.90 -3.40
N ALA A 497 9.39 26.51 -4.48
CA ALA A 497 8.10 27.23 -4.52
C ALA A 497 6.90 26.26 -4.46
N GLY A 498 7.02 25.09 -5.09
CA GLY A 498 6.02 24.01 -4.99
C GLY A 498 5.95 23.42 -3.57
N ILE A 499 7.09 23.27 -2.89
CA ILE A 499 7.14 22.84 -1.48
C ILE A 499 6.52 23.88 -0.55
N ALA A 500 6.69 25.17 -0.79
CA ALA A 500 6.02 26.22 -0.01
C ALA A 500 4.49 26.14 -0.18
N ASP A 501 3.99 25.92 -1.40
CA ASP A 501 2.58 25.68 -1.70
C ASP A 501 2.08 24.39 -1.01
N ALA A 502 2.83 23.29 -1.10
CA ALA A 502 2.51 22.02 -0.46
C ALA A 502 2.45 22.12 1.08
N THR A 503 3.38 22.85 1.68
CA THR A 503 3.43 23.10 3.14
C THR A 503 2.19 23.89 3.60
N THR A 504 1.76 24.87 2.82
CA THR A 504 0.51 25.60 3.09
C THR A 504 -0.69 24.65 3.03
N LYS A 505 -0.77 23.79 2.02
CA LYS A 505 -1.84 22.79 1.85
C LYS A 505 -1.81 21.67 2.91
N LEU A 506 -0.62 21.35 3.43
CA LEU A 506 -0.44 20.43 4.53
C LEU A 506 -1.03 20.97 5.85
N GLY A 507 -1.10 22.30 5.99
CA GLY A 507 -1.64 22.95 7.20
C GLY A 507 -0.68 22.95 8.39
N GLY A 508 0.60 22.69 8.18
CA GLY A 508 1.64 22.67 9.20
C GLY A 508 3.03 22.54 8.60
N PRO A 509 4.10 22.56 9.41
CA PRO A 509 5.46 22.44 8.92
C PRO A 509 5.70 21.07 8.24
N ASP A 510 6.57 21.06 7.23
CA ASP A 510 6.97 19.81 6.57
C ASP A 510 7.91 18.99 7.47
N ASN A 511 7.30 18.24 8.41
CA ASN A 511 8.01 17.38 9.33
C ASN A 511 7.18 16.12 9.69
N ILE A 512 7.80 15.17 10.39
CA ILE A 512 7.22 13.88 10.76
C ILE A 512 6.14 13.98 11.87
N ALA A 513 6.04 15.10 12.56
CA ALA A 513 5.06 15.34 13.62
C ALA A 513 3.76 15.98 13.11
N THR A 514 3.73 16.51 11.88
CA THR A 514 2.55 17.13 11.30
C THR A 514 1.53 16.08 10.89
N ARG A 515 0.29 16.20 11.36
CA ARG A 515 -0.82 15.32 10.99
C ARG A 515 -1.22 15.55 9.53
N LEU A 516 -1.62 14.50 8.86
CA LEU A 516 -2.23 14.57 7.54
C LEU A 516 -3.71 14.96 7.65
N TRP A 517 -4.23 15.56 6.57
CA TRP A 517 -5.63 16.02 6.54
C TRP A 517 -6.63 14.90 6.81
N PHE A 518 -6.41 13.68 6.27
CA PHE A 518 -7.32 12.55 6.50
C PHE A 518 -7.32 12.07 7.98
N ALA A 519 -6.31 12.41 8.76
CA ALA A 519 -6.11 11.97 10.15
C ALA A 519 -6.07 13.16 11.14
N PRO A 520 -7.09 14.04 11.17
CA PRO A 520 -7.12 15.18 12.06
C PRO A 520 -7.21 14.75 13.53
N ASP A 521 -6.78 15.64 14.43
CA ASP A 521 -6.93 15.43 15.87
C ASP A 521 -8.36 15.75 16.32
N LYS A 522 -9.26 14.81 16.05
CA LYS A 522 -10.69 14.87 16.38
C LYS A 522 -11.14 13.52 16.92
N ALA A 523 -12.24 13.50 17.66
CA ALA A 523 -12.92 12.25 18.05
C ALA A 523 -13.27 11.39 16.82
N ASN A 524 -13.40 10.09 17.02
CA ASN A 524 -13.74 9.18 15.93
C ASN A 524 -15.24 9.27 15.53
N PHE A 525 -16.08 9.69 16.49
CA PHE A 525 -17.53 9.88 16.33
C PHE A 525 -17.99 11.25 16.80
#